data_4c95ca31a648689bca427880ac7777e2
#
_entry.id   4c95ca31a648689bca427880ac7777e2
#
_cell.length_a   1.000
_cell.length_b   1.000
_cell.length_c   1.000
_cell.angle_alpha   90.00
_cell.angle_beta   90.00
_cell.angle_gamma   90.00
#
_symmetry.space_group_name_H-M   'P 1'
#
loop_
_entity.id
_entity.type
_entity.pdbx_description
1 polymer ?
#
loop_
_entity_poly.entity_id
_entity_poly.type
_entity_poly.pdbx_seq_one_letter_code
_entity_poly.pdbx_strand_id
1 'polypeptide(L)'
;EIAEVFRYMGFDAKRIGGAGNTDVVVRWKDNEGKSITAIVDGKSKTSGMVSHTDISDVAIDTHKEKNNADYVAIIGPGFSGDTIRNHAKKKNFALITVTELVEIARSAHSLGLSLQEIASLFIVPNGLSQIDELISSKQRELDIISEVVAKLCQEQELLGSLSPRDL
;
A
#
# COMPACT_ATOMS: atom_id res chain seq x y z
N GLU A 1 9.94 -8.37 8.85
CA GLU A 1 8.51 -7.95 9.00
C GLU A 1 8.05 -7.09 7.81
N ILE A 2 8.70 -5.94 7.46
CA ILE A 2 8.29 -5.10 6.30
C ILE A 2 8.23 -5.91 5.00
N ALA A 3 9.26 -6.70 4.70
CA ALA A 3 9.28 -7.55 3.52
C ALA A 3 8.14 -8.59 3.49
N GLU A 4 7.72 -9.07 4.66
CA GLU A 4 6.60 -10.02 4.79
C GLU A 4 5.26 -9.36 4.46
N VAL A 5 5.07 -8.10 4.89
CA VAL A 5 3.87 -7.34 4.55
C VAL A 5 3.77 -7.11 3.04
N PHE A 6 4.87 -6.75 2.37
CA PHE A 6 4.87 -6.63 0.91
C PHE A 6 4.61 -7.97 0.20
N ARG A 7 5.17 -9.08 0.70
CA ARG A 7 4.86 -10.42 0.16
C ARG A 7 3.39 -10.78 0.35
N TYR A 8 2.82 -10.46 1.51
CA TYR A 8 1.39 -10.67 1.78
C TYR A 8 0.50 -9.92 0.79
N MET A 9 0.92 -8.72 0.36
CA MET A 9 0.24 -7.95 -0.68
C MET A 9 0.50 -8.44 -2.11
N GLY A 10 1.33 -9.47 -2.31
CA GLY A 10 1.59 -10.08 -3.62
C GLY A 10 2.86 -9.60 -4.32
N PHE A 11 3.68 -8.74 -3.72
CA PHE A 11 4.96 -8.32 -4.28
C PHE A 11 6.05 -9.39 -4.09
N ASP A 12 7.02 -9.43 -5.01
CA ASP A 12 8.30 -10.08 -4.75
C ASP A 12 9.14 -9.16 -3.87
N ALA A 13 9.18 -9.43 -2.57
CA ALA A 13 9.88 -8.61 -1.60
C ALA A 13 10.97 -9.39 -0.87
N LYS A 14 12.17 -8.83 -0.86
CA LYS A 14 13.34 -9.43 -0.25
C LYS A 14 13.97 -8.48 0.76
N ARG A 15 14.15 -8.98 2.00
CA ARG A 15 14.97 -8.29 2.99
C ARG A 15 16.45 -8.40 2.56
N ILE A 16 17.12 -7.28 2.48
CA ILE A 16 18.54 -7.17 2.20
C ILE A 16 19.27 -6.89 3.51
N GLY A 17 19.03 -5.73 4.12
CA GLY A 17 19.64 -5.32 5.38
C GLY A 17 21.17 -5.25 5.36
N GLY A 18 21.74 -4.87 6.48
CA GLY A 18 23.20 -4.74 6.65
C GLY A 18 23.74 -3.36 6.25
N ALA A 19 24.92 -3.04 6.74
CA ALA A 19 25.54 -1.74 6.52
C ALA A 19 25.74 -1.46 5.01
N GLY A 20 25.34 -0.26 4.58
CA GLY A 20 25.45 0.18 3.19
C GLY A 20 24.45 -0.47 2.21
N ASN A 21 23.38 -1.05 2.72
CA ASN A 21 22.28 -1.59 1.91
C ASN A 21 20.93 -1.03 2.35
N THR A 22 19.95 -1.06 1.42
CA THR A 22 18.54 -0.84 1.78
C THR A 22 18.03 -1.99 2.65
N ASP A 23 16.94 -1.75 3.40
CA ASP A 23 16.36 -2.79 4.25
C ASP A 23 15.60 -3.84 3.44
N VAL A 24 14.80 -3.37 2.46
CA VAL A 24 13.97 -4.23 1.61
C VAL A 24 14.03 -3.77 0.16
N VAL A 25 14.05 -4.73 -0.75
CA VAL A 25 13.83 -4.52 -2.18
C VAL A 25 12.50 -5.17 -2.55
N VAL A 26 11.63 -4.42 -3.21
CA VAL A 26 10.31 -4.84 -3.65
C VAL A 26 10.25 -4.81 -5.18
N ARG A 27 9.72 -5.88 -5.79
CA ARG A 27 9.60 -5.99 -7.25
C ARG A 27 8.22 -6.43 -7.66
N TRP A 28 7.79 -5.93 -8.80
CA TRP A 28 6.56 -6.37 -9.47
C TRP A 28 6.66 -6.15 -10.98
N LYS A 29 5.66 -6.60 -11.71
CA LYS A 29 5.50 -6.27 -13.12
C LYS A 29 4.37 -5.28 -13.29
N ASP A 30 4.56 -4.27 -14.13
CA ASP A 30 3.46 -3.38 -14.53
C ASP A 30 2.50 -4.07 -15.52
N ASN A 31 1.50 -3.32 -15.99
CA ASN A 31 0.50 -3.84 -16.93
C ASN A 31 1.09 -4.22 -18.31
N GLU A 32 2.26 -3.72 -18.64
CA GLU A 32 2.99 -4.01 -19.88
C GLU A 32 3.98 -5.18 -19.71
N GLY A 33 4.09 -5.72 -18.49
CA GLY A 33 5.02 -6.80 -18.13
C GLY A 33 6.44 -6.34 -17.85
N LYS A 34 6.69 -5.02 -17.79
CA LYS A 34 7.98 -4.46 -17.40
C LYS A 34 8.23 -4.68 -15.93
N SER A 35 9.44 -5.11 -15.59
CA SER A 35 9.85 -5.25 -14.18
C SER A 35 10.10 -3.89 -13.57
N ILE A 36 9.42 -3.62 -12.47
CA ILE A 36 9.57 -2.41 -11.64
C ILE A 36 10.22 -2.80 -10.32
N THR A 37 11.10 -1.95 -9.83
CA THR A 37 11.80 -2.16 -8.56
C THR A 37 11.64 -0.94 -7.66
N ALA A 38 11.31 -1.17 -6.40
CA ALA A 38 11.35 -0.16 -5.35
C ALA A 38 12.33 -0.58 -4.26
N ILE A 39 13.05 0.39 -3.69
CA ILE A 39 13.77 0.21 -2.43
C ILE A 39 12.95 0.77 -1.28
N VAL A 40 13.02 0.09 -0.15
CA VAL A 40 12.32 0.48 1.07
C VAL A 40 13.34 0.60 2.20
N ASP A 41 13.36 1.77 2.84
CA ASP A 41 14.21 2.07 3.99
C ASP A 41 13.32 2.20 5.24
N GLY A 42 13.50 1.33 6.22
CA GLY A 42 12.75 1.29 7.47
C GLY A 42 13.42 2.15 8.54
N LYS A 43 12.68 3.08 9.10
CA LYS A 43 13.15 3.94 10.19
C LYS A 43 12.45 3.58 11.48
N SER A 44 13.23 3.24 12.52
CA SER A 44 12.71 3.08 13.89
C SER A 44 13.16 4.26 14.75
N LYS A 45 12.23 4.81 15.50
CA LYS A 45 12.49 5.93 16.41
C LYS A 45 11.75 5.72 17.74
N THR A 46 12.47 5.84 18.84
CA THR A 46 11.88 5.78 20.18
C THR A 46 10.87 6.90 20.43
N SER A 47 11.07 8.07 19.78
CA SER A 47 10.13 9.19 19.83
C SER A 47 8.84 8.97 19.03
N GLY A 48 8.75 7.90 18.26
CA GLY A 48 7.61 7.63 17.36
C GLY A 48 7.54 8.51 16.11
N MET A 49 8.53 9.41 15.90
CA MET A 49 8.50 10.37 14.79
C MET A 49 9.85 10.44 14.07
N VAL A 50 9.84 10.23 12.78
CA VAL A 50 10.98 10.39 11.88
C VAL A 50 11.04 11.84 11.40
N SER A 51 12.20 12.46 11.49
CA SER A 51 12.45 13.82 11.02
C SER A 51 13.28 13.83 9.72
N HIS A 52 13.38 14.99 9.08
CA HIS A 52 14.20 15.18 7.88
C HIS A 52 15.67 14.78 8.10
N THR A 53 16.24 15.04 9.28
CA THR A 53 17.64 14.72 9.60
C THR A 53 17.91 13.22 9.78
N ASP A 54 16.87 12.40 9.87
CA ASP A 54 16.97 10.94 9.98
C ASP A 54 17.08 10.25 8.60
N ILE A 55 16.90 11.03 7.53
CA ILE A 55 16.96 10.56 6.15
C ILE A 55 18.28 11.01 5.54
N SER A 56 19.08 10.04 5.09
CA SER A 56 20.33 10.30 4.38
C SER A 56 20.11 10.17 2.87
N ASP A 57 20.02 11.27 2.16
CA ASP A 57 19.87 11.28 0.70
C ASP A 57 20.97 10.50 0.01
N VAL A 58 22.22 10.72 0.43
CA VAL A 58 23.38 10.04 -0.18
C VAL A 58 23.26 8.52 -0.06
N ALA A 59 22.82 8.02 1.10
CA ALA A 59 22.64 6.59 1.28
C ALA A 59 21.49 6.06 0.41
N ILE A 60 20.38 6.78 0.35
CA ILE A 60 19.21 6.39 -0.46
C ILE A 60 19.54 6.43 -1.95
N ASP A 61 20.19 7.48 -2.44
CA ASP A 61 20.60 7.61 -3.84
C ASP A 61 21.54 6.45 -4.22
N THR A 62 22.52 6.12 -3.35
CA THR A 62 23.42 4.96 -3.54
C THR A 62 22.65 3.64 -3.59
N HIS A 63 21.69 3.44 -2.69
CA HIS A 63 20.87 2.23 -2.66
C HIS A 63 19.97 2.11 -3.88
N LYS A 64 19.42 3.24 -4.35
CA LYS A 64 18.60 3.32 -5.56
C LYS A 64 19.42 2.90 -6.78
N GLU A 65 20.60 3.45 -6.97
CA GLU A 65 21.49 3.11 -8.07
C GLU A 65 21.92 1.63 -8.03
N LYS A 66 22.35 1.15 -6.86
CA LYS A 66 22.79 -0.24 -6.67
C LYS A 66 21.72 -1.28 -7.03
N ASN A 67 20.44 -0.95 -6.82
CA ASN A 67 19.34 -1.85 -7.09
C ASN A 67 18.60 -1.54 -8.40
N ASN A 68 19.05 -0.56 -9.18
CA ASN A 68 18.35 -0.02 -10.34
C ASN A 68 16.87 0.24 -10.01
N ALA A 69 16.62 0.89 -8.87
CA ALA A 69 15.26 1.08 -8.38
C ALA A 69 14.57 2.26 -9.04
N ASP A 70 13.34 2.03 -9.47
CA ASP A 70 12.47 3.06 -10.04
C ASP A 70 11.90 3.97 -8.95
N TYR A 71 11.59 3.39 -7.78
CA TYR A 71 10.93 4.07 -6.67
C TYR A 71 11.68 3.90 -5.35
N VAL A 72 11.39 4.83 -4.43
CA VAL A 72 11.89 4.84 -3.06
C VAL A 72 10.72 5.00 -2.09
N ALA A 73 10.67 4.18 -1.06
CA ALA A 73 9.75 4.36 0.06
C ALA A 73 10.52 4.39 1.39
N ILE A 74 10.09 5.26 2.28
CA ILE A 74 10.58 5.34 3.65
C ILE A 74 9.42 4.94 4.56
N ILE A 75 9.62 3.90 5.36
CA ILE A 75 8.62 3.41 6.30
C ILE A 75 9.05 3.74 7.71
N GLY A 76 8.15 4.38 8.47
CA GLY A 76 8.42 4.80 9.85
C GLY A 76 7.20 4.78 10.74
N PRO A 77 7.36 4.97 12.05
CA PRO A 77 6.23 5.03 12.99
C PRO A 77 5.36 6.28 12.75
N GLY A 78 5.96 7.36 12.26
CA GLY A 78 5.33 8.62 11.92
C GLY A 78 6.36 9.59 11.35
N PHE A 79 5.91 10.71 10.77
CA PHE A 79 6.78 11.71 10.14
C PHE A 79 6.49 13.11 10.66
N SER A 80 7.52 13.84 11.12
CA SER A 80 7.39 15.12 11.81
C SER A 80 7.51 16.31 10.86
N GLY A 81 6.42 17.11 10.79
CA GLY A 81 6.42 18.44 10.18
C GLY A 81 6.45 18.47 8.65
N ASP A 82 6.39 19.68 8.11
CA ASP A 82 6.31 19.90 6.67
C ASP A 82 7.67 19.75 5.97
N THR A 83 8.78 19.97 6.70
CA THR A 83 10.13 19.89 6.12
C THR A 83 10.40 18.52 5.54
N ILE A 84 10.08 17.43 6.27
CA ILE A 84 10.28 16.06 5.79
C ILE A 84 9.37 15.74 4.60
N ARG A 85 8.10 16.20 4.64
CA ARG A 85 7.13 15.98 3.56
C ARG A 85 7.54 16.71 2.27
N ASN A 86 7.96 17.98 2.39
CA ASN A 86 8.45 18.78 1.25
C ASN A 86 9.73 18.19 0.68
N HIS A 87 10.62 17.70 1.53
CA HIS A 87 11.84 17.03 1.11
C HIS A 87 11.53 15.73 0.34
N ALA A 88 10.71 14.88 0.90
CA ALA A 88 10.30 13.63 0.28
C ALA A 88 9.62 13.86 -1.07
N LYS A 89 8.73 14.85 -1.16
CA LYS A 89 8.10 15.26 -2.43
C LYS A 89 9.14 15.70 -3.47
N LYS A 90 10.13 16.51 -3.07
CA LYS A 90 11.20 16.97 -3.97
C LYS A 90 12.09 15.83 -4.47
N LYS A 91 12.32 14.82 -3.63
CA LYS A 91 13.18 13.67 -3.92
C LYS A 91 12.42 12.47 -4.49
N ASN A 92 11.09 12.57 -4.60
CA ASN A 92 10.22 11.45 -4.97
C ASN A 92 10.36 10.24 -4.02
N PHE A 93 10.39 10.49 -2.72
CA PHE A 93 10.36 9.45 -1.71
C PHE A 93 8.92 9.29 -1.19
N ALA A 94 8.35 8.10 -1.28
CA ALA A 94 7.08 7.80 -0.63
C ALA A 94 7.31 7.69 0.88
N LEU A 95 6.56 8.45 1.67
CA LEU A 95 6.56 8.36 3.13
C LEU A 95 5.33 7.56 3.55
N ILE A 96 5.54 6.43 4.19
CA ILE A 96 4.47 5.50 4.57
C ILE A 96 4.64 5.18 6.05
N THR A 97 3.63 5.42 6.85
CA THR A 97 3.65 4.98 8.24
C THR A 97 3.43 3.47 8.32
N VAL A 98 3.91 2.86 9.39
CA VAL A 98 3.66 1.44 9.66
C VAL A 98 2.15 1.15 9.73
N THR A 99 1.38 2.07 10.30
CA THR A 99 -0.08 1.96 10.41
C THR A 99 -0.73 1.95 9.02
N GLU A 100 -0.41 2.93 8.17
CA GLU A 100 -0.91 3.00 6.78
C GLU A 100 -0.54 1.73 6.00
N LEU A 101 0.70 1.25 6.11
CA LEU A 101 1.12 0.03 5.43
C LEU A 101 0.29 -1.20 5.85
N VAL A 102 0.00 -1.34 7.15
CA VAL A 102 -0.81 -2.45 7.68
C VAL A 102 -2.27 -2.32 7.24
N GLU A 103 -2.83 -1.12 7.24
CA GLU A 103 -4.20 -0.86 6.80
C GLU A 103 -4.36 -1.15 5.30
N ILE A 104 -3.42 -0.70 4.47
CA ILE A 104 -3.38 -1.03 3.04
C ILE A 104 -3.30 -2.54 2.83
N ALA A 105 -2.43 -3.23 3.55
CA ALA A 105 -2.27 -4.67 3.40
C ALA A 105 -3.55 -5.45 3.76
N ARG A 106 -4.25 -5.04 4.83
CA ARG A 106 -5.55 -5.62 5.21
C ARG A 106 -6.62 -5.37 4.16
N SER A 107 -6.73 -4.12 3.72
CA SER A 107 -7.71 -3.70 2.71
C SER A 107 -7.43 -4.35 1.36
N ALA A 108 -6.18 -4.46 0.96
CA ALA A 108 -5.78 -5.13 -0.27
C ALA A 108 -6.33 -6.56 -0.36
N HIS A 109 -6.22 -7.31 0.72
CA HIS A 109 -6.73 -8.68 0.77
C HIS A 109 -8.26 -8.74 0.82
N SER A 110 -8.88 -7.94 1.70
CA SER A 110 -10.34 -7.97 1.90
C SER A 110 -11.14 -7.42 0.73
N LEU A 111 -10.60 -6.41 0.03
CA LEU A 111 -11.25 -5.74 -1.10
C LEU A 111 -10.77 -6.24 -2.47
N GLY A 112 -9.85 -7.20 -2.51
CA GLY A 112 -9.31 -7.75 -3.75
C GLY A 112 -8.58 -6.72 -4.61
N LEU A 113 -7.78 -5.84 -3.98
CA LEU A 113 -6.99 -4.87 -4.74
C LEU A 113 -5.95 -5.59 -5.62
N SER A 114 -5.84 -5.16 -6.86
CA SER A 114 -4.78 -5.64 -7.74
C SER A 114 -3.41 -5.13 -7.30
N LEU A 115 -2.36 -5.84 -7.71
CA LEU A 115 -0.99 -5.46 -7.38
C LEU A 115 -0.63 -4.07 -7.92
N GLN A 116 -1.16 -3.70 -9.09
CA GLN A 116 -0.97 -2.38 -9.71
C GLN A 116 -1.64 -1.27 -8.91
N GLU A 117 -2.85 -1.53 -8.41
CA GLU A 117 -3.55 -0.60 -7.54
C GLU A 117 -2.76 -0.35 -6.25
N ILE A 118 -2.24 -1.42 -5.63
CA ILE A 118 -1.40 -1.31 -4.42
C ILE A 118 -0.07 -0.61 -4.74
N ALA A 119 0.54 -0.87 -5.89
CA ALA A 119 1.82 -0.28 -6.29
C ALA A 119 1.74 1.26 -6.43
N SER A 120 0.54 1.83 -6.53
CA SER A 120 0.38 3.30 -6.52
C SER A 120 0.93 3.95 -5.24
N LEU A 121 1.07 3.20 -4.13
CA LEU A 121 1.70 3.69 -2.89
C LEU A 121 3.11 4.25 -3.08
N PHE A 122 3.82 3.81 -4.13
CA PHE A 122 5.16 4.31 -4.45
C PHE A 122 5.15 5.61 -5.26
N ILE A 123 3.98 6.04 -5.74
CA ILE A 123 3.84 7.26 -6.57
C ILE A 123 3.79 8.50 -5.67
N VAL A 124 4.69 9.43 -5.91
CA VAL A 124 4.78 10.69 -5.15
C VAL A 124 4.30 11.84 -6.04
N PRO A 125 3.51 12.78 -5.50
CA PRO A 125 3.19 12.97 -4.08
C PRO A 125 1.90 12.29 -3.59
N ASN A 126 1.07 11.73 -4.47
CA ASN A 126 -0.33 11.44 -4.17
C ASN A 126 -0.67 9.94 -4.04
N GLY A 127 0.33 9.06 -4.04
CA GLY A 127 0.11 7.62 -4.07
C GLY A 127 -0.74 7.09 -2.91
N LEU A 128 -0.44 7.52 -1.67
CA LEU A 128 -1.25 7.13 -0.51
C LEU A 128 -2.69 7.62 -0.61
N SER A 129 -2.90 8.90 -0.98
CA SER A 129 -4.27 9.45 -1.14
C SER A 129 -5.06 8.71 -2.22
N GLN A 130 -4.41 8.30 -3.30
CA GLN A 130 -5.06 7.51 -4.36
C GLN A 130 -5.48 6.13 -3.86
N ILE A 131 -4.66 5.48 -3.04
CA ILE A 131 -5.03 4.20 -2.42
C ILE A 131 -6.18 4.37 -1.44
N ASP A 132 -6.17 5.40 -0.60
CA ASP A 132 -7.22 5.67 0.36
C ASP A 132 -8.57 5.94 -0.34
N GLU A 133 -8.56 6.70 -1.42
CA GLU A 133 -9.74 6.94 -2.26
C GLU A 133 -10.23 5.64 -2.90
N LEU A 134 -9.34 4.81 -3.42
CA LEU A 134 -9.67 3.52 -4.02
C LEU A 134 -10.26 2.55 -2.99
N ILE A 135 -9.66 2.41 -1.82
CA ILE A 135 -10.16 1.59 -0.72
C ILE A 135 -11.57 2.04 -0.33
N SER A 136 -11.75 3.36 -0.15
CA SER A 136 -13.04 3.94 0.20
C SER A 136 -14.10 3.71 -0.87
N SER A 137 -13.72 3.75 -2.15
CA SER A 137 -14.62 3.49 -3.27
C SER A 137 -15.04 2.02 -3.33
N LYS A 138 -14.09 1.09 -3.23
CA LYS A 138 -14.36 -0.35 -3.24
C LYS A 138 -15.19 -0.80 -2.03
N GLN A 139 -14.94 -0.22 -0.86
CA GLN A 139 -15.75 -0.50 0.31
C GLN A 139 -17.21 -0.10 0.10
N ARG A 140 -17.46 1.13 -0.40
CA ARG A 140 -18.83 1.58 -0.71
C ARG A 140 -19.52 0.68 -1.75
N GLU A 141 -18.79 0.22 -2.75
CA GLU A 141 -19.33 -0.71 -3.75
C GLU A 141 -19.76 -2.05 -3.11
N LEU A 142 -18.94 -2.61 -2.24
CA LEU A 142 -19.27 -3.83 -1.51
C LEU A 142 -20.45 -3.64 -0.56
N ASP A 143 -20.55 -2.51 0.10
CA ASP A 143 -21.67 -2.19 1.00
C ASP A 143 -22.98 -2.14 0.21
N ILE A 144 -22.99 -1.50 -0.98
CA ILE A 144 -24.15 -1.48 -1.87
C ILE A 144 -24.53 -2.88 -2.36
N ILE A 145 -23.55 -3.68 -2.81
CA ILE A 145 -23.79 -5.05 -3.26
C ILE A 145 -24.37 -5.88 -2.11
N SER A 146 -23.83 -5.74 -0.91
CA SER A 146 -24.30 -6.47 0.28
C SER A 146 -25.75 -6.10 0.63
N GLU A 147 -26.11 -4.81 0.53
CA GLU A 147 -27.49 -4.36 0.76
C GLU A 147 -28.44 -4.91 -0.30
N VAL A 148 -28.06 -4.89 -1.57
CA VAL A 148 -28.86 -5.45 -2.67
C VAL A 148 -29.08 -6.95 -2.47
N VAL A 149 -28.01 -7.71 -2.15
CA VAL A 149 -28.11 -9.16 -1.88
C VAL A 149 -29.04 -9.42 -0.69
N ALA A 150 -28.90 -8.67 0.40
CA ALA A 150 -29.75 -8.83 1.57
C ALA A 150 -31.25 -8.61 1.23
N LYS A 151 -31.57 -7.60 0.45
CA LYS A 151 -32.95 -7.33 -0.02
C LYS A 151 -33.48 -8.46 -0.91
N LEU A 152 -32.69 -8.93 -1.85
CA LEU A 152 -33.08 -10.07 -2.71
C LEU A 152 -33.34 -11.35 -1.91
N CYS A 153 -32.51 -11.64 -0.90
CA CYS A 153 -32.75 -12.78 -0.01
C CYS A 153 -34.07 -12.65 0.77
N GLN A 154 -34.36 -11.44 1.29
CA GLN A 154 -35.62 -11.19 1.99
C GLN A 154 -36.83 -11.36 1.05
N GLU A 155 -36.78 -10.84 -0.16
CA GLU A 155 -37.84 -11.00 -1.15
C GLU A 155 -38.00 -12.46 -1.57
N GLN A 156 -36.93 -13.21 -1.71
CA GLN A 156 -36.97 -14.63 -2.02
C GLN A 156 -37.62 -15.45 -0.90
N GLU A 157 -37.36 -15.12 0.37
CA GLU A 157 -38.03 -15.73 1.50
C GLU A 157 -39.56 -15.48 1.49
N LEU A 158 -39.95 -14.24 1.15
CA LEU A 158 -41.36 -13.86 0.98
C LEU A 158 -42.02 -14.61 -0.19
N LEU A 159 -41.35 -14.72 -1.34
CA LEU A 159 -41.82 -15.44 -2.51
C LEU A 159 -41.79 -16.94 -2.33
N GLY A 160 -40.84 -17.48 -1.58
CA GLY A 160 -40.73 -18.89 -1.25
C GLY A 160 -41.86 -19.41 -0.35
N SER A 161 -42.63 -18.52 0.28
CA SER A 161 -43.87 -18.86 0.99
C SER A 161 -45.05 -19.02 0.05
N LEU A 162 -44.95 -18.63 -1.22
CA LEU A 162 -45.96 -18.88 -2.24
C LEU A 162 -45.78 -20.28 -2.82
N SER A 163 -46.77 -21.14 -2.66
CA SER A 163 -46.72 -22.47 -3.25
C SER A 163 -46.85 -22.38 -4.78
N PRO A 164 -46.32 -23.37 -5.54
CA PRO A 164 -46.55 -23.45 -7.00
C PRO A 164 -48.02 -23.49 -7.42
N ARG A 165 -48.94 -23.59 -6.47
CA ARG A 165 -50.37 -23.55 -6.70
C ARG A 165 -50.96 -22.15 -6.60
N ASP A 166 -50.17 -21.16 -6.15
CA ASP A 166 -50.61 -19.79 -5.98
C ASP A 166 -50.19 -18.91 -7.17
N LEU A 167 -49.57 -19.52 -8.20
CA LEU A 167 -49.26 -19.00 -9.52
C LEU A 167 -50.16 -19.66 -10.57
#